data_5ba567f876600f342c789e98595ced40
#
_entry.id   5ba567f876600f342c789e98595ced40
#
_cell.length_a   1.000
_cell.length_b   1.000
_cell.length_c   1.000
_cell.angle_alpha   90.00
_cell.angle_beta   90.00
_cell.angle_gamma   90.00
#
_symmetry.space_group_name_H-M   'P 1'
#
loop_
_entity.id
_entity.type
_entity.pdbx_description
1 polymer ?
#
loop_
_entity_poly.entity_id
_entity_poly.type
_entity_poly.pdbx_seq_one_letter_code
_entity_poly.pdbx_strand_id
1 'polypeptide(L)'
;MGRNLTRFLPINIRFMTKEIIIHEGQYLREVLSSIPTNTILVKTLTGLGATYSELKADRNSIIIEPNKPVILGKEKQERHKLDNLLGVYEGVSRDAIADYLNESMRKRKHIKIMTTPESFRKVQDACEDVGINIQNECFLLFDECHKLVKDVDFRTDIALPMDFFFNCVDKAMVSATPINCQDPRFDNFQAIRIVPDFDYKKRISIRATNNVLQMTRELLSEFKDDDTPVFFFVNSTDTIYSLMKQTGTINESSVFCSAKSVEKLKDLGFNNVSEEWGKDYISKYNWLTSRFYNAFDIEIDQKPIVVMVTECYVAEWSMLDPYADTVQILGRFRNGIGSAYHICNFNPNLEVRTKDEILISYKCSKSVYDTLWTLMDSASTKEMKDAFYNAIQTLPYNRFLDDRNRVNYFAVDNYIDEELVKTYYHDPDCLEKAYKETGEYFTIDYQNKAFPWKDTERIIIESKTTSLKEKRKTMVEILDAISELDGSIAIQHKRELEWFGDKLIVESFEELGKDKIEELDYSPRRIKEALVLKRQKEHSTGTEALELIYNKFRSNVWYGASFIKNQLNEIFEKLNIPHQKAITSHTILDYFNAVDQRKKSERGYLLISPKFDVG
;
A
#
# COMPACT_ATOMS: atom_id res chain seq x y z
N MET A 1 18.77 20.77 -15.72
CA MET A 1 19.08 21.49 -14.48
C MET A 1 18.60 20.61 -13.33
N GLY A 2 19.51 19.87 -12.69
CA GLY A 2 19.17 19.00 -11.57
C GLY A 2 18.71 19.86 -10.40
N ARG A 3 17.42 19.80 -10.08
CA ARG A 3 16.91 20.33 -8.82
C ARG A 3 17.56 19.51 -7.71
N ASN A 4 18.33 20.14 -6.85
CA ASN A 4 18.88 19.50 -5.65
C ASN A 4 17.71 19.15 -4.73
N LEU A 5 17.21 17.93 -4.84
CA LEU A 5 16.31 17.28 -3.87
C LEU A 5 17.15 16.83 -2.66
N THR A 6 18.02 17.69 -2.14
CA THR A 6 18.71 17.37 -0.90
C THR A 6 17.65 17.33 0.21
N ARG A 7 17.17 16.12 0.54
CA ARG A 7 16.78 15.83 1.89
C ARG A 7 18.07 15.97 2.69
N PHE A 8 18.28 17.15 3.26
CA PHE A 8 19.27 17.26 4.32
C PHE A 8 19.00 16.10 5.29
N LEU A 9 20.06 15.56 5.88
CA LEU A 9 19.95 14.66 7.04
C LEU A 9 18.68 15.01 7.80
N PRO A 10 17.85 14.05 8.20
CA PRO A 10 16.46 14.26 8.66
C PRO A 10 16.33 15.24 9.82
N ILE A 11 17.42 15.69 10.35
CA ILE A 11 17.51 16.79 11.27
C ILE A 11 18.32 17.89 10.55
N ASN A 12 17.63 18.76 9.84
CA ASN A 12 18.15 20.10 9.60
C ASN A 12 18.15 20.79 10.97
N ILE A 13 19.23 20.52 11.71
CA ILE A 13 19.36 20.90 13.09
C ILE A 13 19.48 22.41 13.13
N ARG A 14 18.36 23.09 13.42
CA ARG A 14 18.41 24.38 14.11
C ARG A 14 19.19 24.27 15.44
N PHE A 15 19.51 23.04 15.87
CA PHE A 15 20.01 22.69 17.20
C PHE A 15 21.47 22.26 17.11
N MET A 16 22.27 22.69 18.06
CA MET A 16 23.64 22.15 18.22
C MET A 16 23.55 20.64 18.47
N THR A 17 24.14 19.84 17.58
CA THR A 17 24.16 18.38 17.72
C THR A 17 25.38 17.98 18.51
N LYS A 18 25.16 17.32 19.62
CA LYS A 18 26.18 16.57 20.33
C LYS A 18 26.16 15.13 19.86
N GLU A 19 27.29 14.59 19.46
CA GLU A 19 27.41 13.16 19.13
C GLU A 19 27.99 12.38 20.29
N ILE A 20 27.46 11.19 20.53
CA ILE A 20 27.94 10.22 21.50
C ILE A 20 28.17 8.92 20.75
N ILE A 21 29.40 8.41 20.81
CA ILE A 21 29.78 7.16 20.16
C ILE A 21 29.30 5.99 21.01
N ILE A 22 28.78 4.95 20.36
CA ILE A 22 28.42 3.68 20.99
C ILE A 22 29.09 2.52 20.24
N HIS A 23 29.65 1.59 21.02
CA HIS A 23 30.34 0.41 20.51
C HIS A 23 29.38 -0.78 20.37
N GLU A 24 29.77 -1.77 19.57
CA GLU A 24 28.98 -2.98 19.39
C GLU A 24 28.72 -3.68 20.74
N GLY A 25 27.44 -4.04 20.98
CA GLY A 25 26.99 -4.66 22.21
C GLY A 25 26.73 -3.71 23.39
N GLN A 26 27.08 -2.43 23.28
CA GLN A 26 26.76 -1.43 24.32
C GLN A 26 25.30 -0.97 24.23
N TYR A 27 24.76 -0.61 25.40
CA TYR A 27 23.45 0.01 25.55
C TYR A 27 23.57 1.49 25.92
N LEU A 28 22.51 2.26 25.65
CA LEU A 28 22.48 3.70 25.90
C LEU A 28 22.92 4.08 27.32
N ARG A 29 22.50 3.32 28.33
CA ARG A 29 22.82 3.59 29.73
C ARG A 29 24.32 3.55 30.04
N GLU A 30 25.10 2.82 29.29
CA GLU A 30 26.55 2.69 29.50
C GLU A 30 27.30 3.94 28.99
N VAL A 31 26.75 4.66 28.05
CA VAL A 31 27.34 5.88 27.46
C VAL A 31 26.63 7.16 27.90
N LEU A 32 25.39 7.05 28.40
CA LEU A 32 24.58 8.17 28.88
C LEU A 32 23.81 7.75 30.15
N SER A 33 24.23 8.21 31.30
CA SER A 33 23.67 7.83 32.62
C SER A 33 22.19 8.22 32.77
N SER A 34 21.77 9.35 32.17
CA SER A 34 20.39 9.82 32.11
C SER A 34 20.19 10.70 30.89
N ILE A 35 18.96 10.74 30.36
CA ILE A 35 18.61 11.59 29.22
C ILE A 35 18.55 13.05 29.72
N PRO A 36 19.31 13.99 29.09
CA PRO A 36 19.27 15.40 29.51
C PRO A 36 17.93 16.07 29.20
N THR A 37 17.59 17.09 29.96
CA THR A 37 16.38 17.90 29.72
C THR A 37 16.52 18.73 28.42
N ASN A 38 15.38 19.13 27.86
CA ASN A 38 15.27 19.88 26.58
C ASN A 38 16.08 19.24 25.45
N THR A 39 16.00 17.91 25.34
CA THR A 39 16.77 17.11 24.39
C THR A 39 15.87 16.32 23.45
N ILE A 40 16.24 16.31 22.16
CA ILE A 40 15.77 15.30 21.19
C ILE A 40 16.89 14.28 21.05
N LEU A 41 16.69 13.08 21.61
CA LEU A 41 17.67 11.99 21.54
C LEU A 41 17.43 11.16 20.29
N VAL A 42 18.39 11.20 19.36
CA VAL A 42 18.40 10.41 18.12
C VAL A 42 19.14 9.12 18.38
N LYS A 43 18.41 8.03 18.54
CA LYS A 43 19.02 6.71 18.85
C LYS A 43 19.84 6.14 17.71
N THR A 44 19.61 6.57 16.45
CA THR A 44 20.14 6.00 15.21
C THR A 44 19.69 4.54 15.01
N LEU A 45 19.87 3.69 16.02
CA LEU A 45 19.43 2.30 16.01
C LEU A 45 18.20 2.10 16.91
N THR A 46 17.33 1.21 16.51
CA THR A 46 16.24 0.72 17.37
C THR A 46 16.81 -0.22 18.44
N GLY A 47 16.15 -0.29 19.60
CA GLY A 47 16.55 -1.25 20.65
C GLY A 47 17.74 -0.88 21.52
N LEU A 48 18.32 0.32 21.40
CA LEU A 48 19.43 0.78 22.27
C LEU A 48 19.05 0.96 23.74
N GLY A 49 17.77 0.79 24.10
CA GLY A 49 17.34 0.77 25.50
C GLY A 49 17.10 2.15 26.11
N ALA A 50 16.61 3.15 25.36
CA ALA A 50 16.30 4.48 25.91
C ALA A 50 15.24 4.42 27.00
N THR A 51 14.10 3.74 26.77
CA THR A 51 13.07 3.48 27.78
C THR A 51 13.65 2.76 29.01
N TYR A 52 14.49 1.73 28.79
CA TYR A 52 15.18 1.02 29.87
C TYR A 52 16.08 1.95 30.67
N SER A 53 16.87 2.79 30.01
CA SER A 53 17.76 3.75 30.66
C SER A 53 16.98 4.70 31.57
N GLU A 54 15.83 5.21 31.10
CA GLU A 54 15.00 6.12 31.88
C GLU A 54 14.27 5.43 33.06
N LEU A 55 13.83 4.19 32.89
CA LEU A 55 13.25 3.41 33.98
C LEU A 55 14.26 3.16 35.12
N LYS A 56 15.55 3.07 34.78
CA LYS A 56 16.66 2.87 35.76
C LYS A 56 17.27 4.20 36.26
N ALA A 57 16.84 5.36 35.75
CA ALA A 57 17.35 6.65 36.19
C ALA A 57 16.88 6.99 37.62
N ASP A 58 17.75 7.63 38.41
CA ASP A 58 17.51 7.98 39.82
C ASP A 58 16.68 9.27 39.94
N ARG A 59 15.45 9.24 39.41
CA ARG A 59 14.48 10.34 39.41
C ARG A 59 13.06 9.84 39.16
N ASN A 60 12.06 10.67 39.49
CA ASN A 60 10.68 10.40 39.09
C ASN A 60 10.56 10.57 37.56
N SER A 61 9.96 9.63 36.88
CA SER A 61 9.84 9.66 35.41
C SER A 61 8.46 9.21 34.96
N ILE A 62 7.89 9.99 34.06
CA ILE A 62 6.67 9.65 33.32
C ILE A 62 7.05 9.54 31.84
N ILE A 63 6.84 8.35 31.28
CA ILE A 63 7.18 8.05 29.88
C ILE A 63 5.88 7.96 29.08
N ILE A 64 5.70 8.86 28.14
CA ILE A 64 4.60 8.81 27.16
C ILE A 64 5.05 7.91 26.03
N GLU A 65 4.40 6.75 25.92
CA GLU A 65 4.67 5.72 24.91
C GLU A 65 3.43 5.55 24.03
N PRO A 66 3.48 5.90 22.75
CA PRO A 66 2.32 5.81 21.86
C PRO A 66 1.71 4.41 21.70
N ASN A 67 2.49 3.36 21.98
CA ASN A 67 2.11 1.99 21.72
C ASN A 67 1.79 1.21 22.99
N LYS A 68 0.51 0.95 23.26
CA LYS A 68 0.04 0.12 24.39
C LYS A 68 0.77 -1.25 24.50
N PRO A 69 1.04 -2.01 23.42
CA PRO A 69 1.77 -3.27 23.51
C PRO A 69 3.17 -3.14 24.10
N VAL A 70 3.86 -2.01 23.87
CA VAL A 70 5.18 -1.74 24.45
C VAL A 70 5.08 -1.59 25.96
N ILE A 71 4.09 -0.85 26.45
CA ILE A 71 3.82 -0.66 27.89
C ILE A 71 3.58 -2.02 28.56
N LEU A 72 2.63 -2.80 28.02
CA LEU A 72 2.29 -4.14 28.52
C LEU A 72 3.50 -5.09 28.51
N GLY A 73 4.30 -5.01 27.45
CA GLY A 73 5.52 -5.81 27.32
C GLY A 73 6.54 -5.47 28.42
N LYS A 74 6.73 -4.18 28.73
CA LYS A 74 7.66 -3.72 29.78
C LYS A 74 7.20 -4.14 31.19
N GLU A 75 5.92 -4.00 31.49
CA GLU A 75 5.36 -4.43 32.78
C GLU A 75 5.58 -5.92 33.06
N LYS A 76 5.49 -6.76 32.03
CA LYS A 76 5.65 -8.22 32.15
C LYS A 76 7.11 -8.69 32.22
N GLN A 77 8.08 -7.85 31.85
CA GLN A 77 9.49 -8.26 31.83
C GLN A 77 10.09 -8.38 33.25
N GLU A 78 10.71 -9.52 33.56
CA GLU A 78 11.37 -9.80 34.83
C GLU A 78 12.37 -8.69 35.24
N ARG A 79 13.12 -8.15 34.27
CA ARG A 79 14.12 -7.10 34.51
C ARG A 79 13.53 -5.78 35.01
N HIS A 80 12.21 -5.58 34.90
CA HIS A 80 11.48 -4.38 35.34
C HIS A 80 10.68 -4.58 36.63
N LYS A 81 10.62 -5.80 37.17
CA LYS A 81 9.89 -6.08 38.42
C LYS A 81 10.32 -5.21 39.62
N LEU A 82 11.59 -4.78 39.67
CA LEU A 82 12.13 -3.94 40.74
C LEU A 82 12.05 -2.44 40.43
N ASP A 83 11.64 -2.04 39.24
CA ASP A 83 11.67 -0.64 38.80
C ASP A 83 10.49 0.20 39.30
N ASN A 84 9.59 -0.39 40.09
CA ASN A 84 8.36 0.26 40.55
C ASN A 84 7.49 0.79 39.38
N LEU A 85 7.48 0.08 38.24
CA LEU A 85 6.79 0.50 37.01
C LEU A 85 5.28 0.30 37.10
N LEU A 86 4.52 1.33 36.74
CA LEU A 86 3.07 1.28 36.48
C LEU A 86 2.78 1.61 35.00
N GLY A 87 2.08 0.73 34.29
CA GLY A 87 1.52 1.03 32.96
C GLY A 87 0.13 1.64 33.08
N VAL A 88 -0.11 2.76 32.38
CA VAL A 88 -1.40 3.46 32.33
C VAL A 88 -1.90 3.55 30.90
N TYR A 89 -3.02 2.88 30.63
CA TYR A 89 -3.65 2.79 29.33
C TYR A 89 -5.17 2.68 29.49
N GLU A 90 -5.90 2.47 28.42
CA GLU A 90 -7.34 2.25 28.48
C GLU A 90 -7.70 1.12 29.49
N GLY A 91 -8.66 1.42 30.40
CA GLY A 91 -9.08 0.49 31.46
C GLY A 91 -8.40 0.68 32.81
N VAL A 92 -7.25 1.38 32.89
CA VAL A 92 -6.63 1.74 34.18
C VAL A 92 -7.38 2.93 34.78
N SER A 93 -7.81 2.78 36.05
CA SER A 93 -8.57 3.83 36.76
C SER A 93 -7.66 4.90 37.40
N ARG A 94 -8.20 6.09 37.63
CA ARG A 94 -7.53 7.18 38.37
C ARG A 94 -7.16 6.74 39.80
N ASP A 95 -8.05 6.02 40.49
CA ASP A 95 -7.83 5.54 41.85
C ASP A 95 -6.63 4.57 41.91
N ALA A 96 -6.52 3.65 40.95
CA ALA A 96 -5.38 2.73 40.90
C ALA A 96 -4.05 3.48 40.71
N ILE A 97 -4.05 4.58 39.96
CA ILE A 97 -2.85 5.43 39.80
C ILE A 97 -2.56 6.16 41.13
N ALA A 98 -3.57 6.72 41.81
CA ALA A 98 -3.41 7.40 43.08
C ALA A 98 -2.89 6.44 44.19
N ASP A 99 -3.40 5.21 44.23
CA ASP A 99 -2.91 4.17 45.17
C ASP A 99 -1.43 3.85 44.93
N TYR A 100 -1.03 3.67 43.67
CA TYR A 100 0.37 3.46 43.30
C TYR A 100 1.27 4.64 43.71
N LEU A 101 0.81 5.90 43.47
CA LEU A 101 1.57 7.08 43.85
C LEU A 101 1.76 7.18 45.38
N ASN A 102 0.70 6.98 46.16
CA ASN A 102 0.73 6.97 47.60
C ASN A 102 1.67 5.86 48.15
N GLU A 103 1.61 4.69 47.54
CA GLU A 103 2.51 3.59 47.93
C GLU A 103 3.98 3.89 47.61
N SER A 104 4.25 4.49 46.44
CA SER A 104 5.59 4.90 46.02
C SER A 104 6.18 5.93 46.98
N MET A 105 5.42 6.96 47.37
CA MET A 105 5.83 7.95 48.35
C MET A 105 6.10 7.32 49.74
N ARG A 106 5.19 6.46 50.22
CA ARG A 106 5.36 5.75 51.49
C ARG A 106 6.62 4.91 51.53
N LYS A 107 6.95 4.22 50.42
CA LYS A 107 8.13 3.38 50.28
C LYS A 107 9.39 4.14 49.88
N ARG A 108 9.32 5.45 49.67
CA ARG A 108 10.41 6.31 49.17
C ARG A 108 11.04 5.78 47.90
N LYS A 109 10.20 5.29 46.98
CA LYS A 109 10.63 4.83 45.66
C LYS A 109 10.35 5.90 44.61
N HIS A 110 11.20 5.98 43.59
CA HIS A 110 10.91 6.82 42.44
C HIS A 110 9.64 6.35 41.72
N ILE A 111 8.86 7.32 41.29
CA ILE A 111 7.69 7.11 40.47
C ILE A 111 8.17 6.77 39.07
N LYS A 112 7.70 5.65 38.54
CA LYS A 112 7.95 5.21 37.16
C LYS A 112 6.62 4.84 36.49
N ILE A 113 6.11 5.74 35.67
CA ILE A 113 4.85 5.54 34.95
C ILE A 113 5.14 5.49 33.44
N MET A 114 4.61 4.48 32.75
CA MET A 114 4.51 4.49 31.30
C MET A 114 3.04 4.66 30.93
N THR A 115 2.72 5.62 30.08
CA THR A 115 1.34 5.92 29.71
C THR A 115 1.16 6.14 28.22
N THR A 116 -0.01 5.76 27.67
CA THR A 116 -0.37 6.20 26.33
C THR A 116 -0.73 7.70 26.32
N PRO A 117 -0.57 8.41 25.19
CA PRO A 117 -0.93 9.83 25.08
C PRO A 117 -2.36 10.13 25.55
N GLU A 118 -3.32 9.31 25.14
CA GLU A 118 -4.73 9.45 25.48
C GLU A 118 -5.03 9.25 26.96
N SER A 119 -4.22 8.42 27.64
CA SER A 119 -4.38 8.14 29.07
C SER A 119 -3.58 9.07 29.96
N PHE A 120 -2.71 9.92 29.40
CA PHE A 120 -1.84 10.81 30.17
C PHE A 120 -2.64 11.77 31.07
N ARG A 121 -3.83 12.21 30.64
CA ARG A 121 -4.72 13.06 31.46
C ARG A 121 -5.07 12.40 32.79
N LYS A 122 -5.30 11.08 32.82
CA LYS A 122 -5.57 10.34 34.08
C LYS A 122 -4.39 10.39 35.05
N VAL A 123 -3.15 10.35 34.49
CA VAL A 123 -1.93 10.49 35.31
C VAL A 123 -1.82 11.88 35.90
N GLN A 124 -2.14 12.93 35.11
CA GLN A 124 -2.16 14.31 35.60
C GLN A 124 -3.15 14.47 36.75
N ASP A 125 -4.39 14.04 36.56
CA ASP A 125 -5.44 14.17 37.54
C ASP A 125 -5.13 13.40 38.84
N ALA A 126 -4.56 12.19 38.73
CA ALA A 126 -4.15 11.40 39.91
C ALA A 126 -2.97 12.02 40.66
N CYS A 127 -1.99 12.58 39.95
CA CYS A 127 -0.87 13.29 40.60
C CYS A 127 -1.36 14.56 41.35
N GLU A 128 -2.29 15.31 40.75
CA GLU A 128 -2.90 16.49 41.41
C GLU A 128 -3.62 16.08 42.71
N ASP A 129 -4.39 14.97 42.71
CA ASP A 129 -5.10 14.45 43.91
C ASP A 129 -4.16 14.14 45.07
N VAL A 130 -2.98 13.64 44.80
CA VAL A 130 -2.00 13.28 45.84
C VAL A 130 -0.95 14.39 46.11
N GLY A 131 -1.10 15.54 45.46
CA GLY A 131 -0.25 16.71 45.66
C GLY A 131 1.13 16.64 44.97
N ILE A 132 1.30 15.85 43.92
CA ILE A 132 2.54 15.76 43.14
C ILE A 132 2.46 16.74 41.95
N ASN A 133 3.43 17.64 41.87
CA ASN A 133 3.55 18.57 40.74
C ASN A 133 4.42 17.95 39.63
N ILE A 134 3.76 17.34 38.63
CA ILE A 134 4.48 16.69 37.51
C ILE A 134 5.45 17.66 36.82
N GLN A 135 5.04 18.93 36.62
CA GLN A 135 5.86 19.90 35.87
C GLN A 135 7.20 20.19 36.51
N ASN A 136 7.30 20.09 37.83
CA ASN A 136 8.50 20.43 38.59
C ASN A 136 9.21 19.22 39.21
N GLU A 137 8.48 18.12 39.42
CA GLU A 137 8.97 16.99 40.21
C GLU A 137 9.23 15.72 39.41
N CYS A 138 8.82 15.70 38.13
CA CYS A 138 8.96 14.54 37.25
C CYS A 138 9.69 14.90 35.96
N PHE A 139 10.52 13.98 35.49
CA PHE A 139 11.05 14.04 34.14
C PHE A 139 10.01 13.45 33.18
N LEU A 140 9.62 14.20 32.16
CA LEU A 140 8.65 13.77 31.16
C LEU A 140 9.35 13.38 29.86
N LEU A 141 9.30 12.10 29.54
CA LEU A 141 9.87 11.55 28.31
C LEU A 141 8.79 11.21 27.30
N PHE A 142 8.90 11.69 26.08
CA PHE A 142 8.09 11.22 24.97
C PHE A 142 8.94 10.23 24.12
N ASP A 143 8.64 8.93 24.25
CA ASP A 143 9.34 7.89 23.48
C ASP A 143 8.69 7.71 22.09
N GLU A 144 9.45 7.24 21.10
CA GLU A 144 9.05 7.10 19.70
C GLU A 144 8.37 8.36 19.14
N CYS A 145 9.00 9.53 19.39
CA CYS A 145 8.41 10.85 19.09
C CYS A 145 8.14 11.10 17.60
N HIS A 146 8.73 10.33 16.67
CA HIS A 146 8.38 10.39 15.25
C HIS A 146 6.89 10.11 15.00
N LYS A 147 6.22 9.38 15.90
CA LYS A 147 4.79 9.10 15.81
C LYS A 147 3.90 10.32 16.02
N LEU A 148 4.38 11.34 16.74
CA LEU A 148 3.66 12.63 16.82
C LEU A 148 3.41 13.23 15.44
N VAL A 149 4.30 12.98 14.49
CA VAL A 149 4.16 13.44 13.11
C VAL A 149 3.46 12.38 12.26
N LYS A 150 3.91 11.13 12.29
CA LYS A 150 3.38 10.08 11.41
C LYS A 150 1.92 9.68 11.68
N ASP A 151 1.48 9.75 12.95
CA ASP A 151 0.17 9.22 13.34
C ASP A 151 -0.90 10.32 13.53
N VAL A 152 -0.56 11.62 13.56
CA VAL A 152 -1.45 12.70 13.98
C VAL A 152 -2.72 12.84 13.12
N ASP A 153 -2.68 12.54 11.85
CA ASP A 153 -3.82 12.68 10.93
C ASP A 153 -4.96 11.68 11.22
N PHE A 154 -4.60 10.46 11.66
CA PHE A 154 -5.60 9.43 11.99
C PHE A 154 -5.72 9.15 13.49
N ARG A 155 -4.86 9.75 14.31
CA ARG A 155 -4.80 9.63 15.77
C ARG A 155 -4.50 11.00 16.37
N THR A 156 -5.42 11.94 16.20
CA THR A 156 -5.25 13.33 16.66
C THR A 156 -4.90 13.43 18.15
N ASP A 157 -5.41 12.50 18.97
CA ASP A 157 -5.19 12.42 20.42
C ASP A 157 -3.73 12.17 20.83
N ILE A 158 -2.87 11.74 19.88
CA ILE A 158 -1.44 11.56 20.18
C ILE A 158 -0.75 12.86 20.61
N ALA A 159 -1.25 14.02 20.16
CA ALA A 159 -0.72 15.33 20.48
C ALA A 159 -1.28 15.94 21.77
N LEU A 160 -2.30 15.32 22.40
CA LEU A 160 -2.93 15.85 23.63
C LEU A 160 -1.95 16.18 24.77
N PRO A 161 -0.89 15.40 25.04
CA PRO A 161 0.05 15.72 26.10
C PRO A 161 0.95 16.93 25.82
N MET A 162 1.02 17.41 24.57
CA MET A 162 2.11 18.27 24.14
C MET A 162 2.10 19.66 24.78
N ASP A 163 0.93 20.28 24.99
CA ASP A 163 0.85 21.56 25.69
C ASP A 163 1.39 21.45 27.12
N PHE A 164 1.06 20.35 27.81
CA PHE A 164 1.58 20.08 29.14
C PHE A 164 3.08 19.73 29.12
N PHE A 165 3.50 18.92 28.16
CA PHE A 165 4.89 18.52 27.98
C PHE A 165 5.82 19.74 27.86
N PHE A 166 5.48 20.72 27.04
CA PHE A 166 6.30 21.91 26.89
C PHE A 166 6.39 22.78 28.17
N ASN A 167 5.41 22.70 29.06
CA ASN A 167 5.40 23.41 30.32
C ASN A 167 6.19 22.70 31.44
N CYS A 168 6.61 21.45 31.25
CA CYS A 168 7.47 20.75 32.23
C CYS A 168 8.88 21.35 32.24
N VAL A 169 9.50 21.40 33.42
CA VAL A 169 10.90 21.83 33.58
C VAL A 169 11.83 20.80 32.95
N ASP A 170 11.69 19.55 33.33
CA ASP A 170 12.52 18.45 32.86
C ASP A 170 11.76 17.58 31.85
N LYS A 171 12.21 17.60 30.60
CA LYS A 171 11.56 16.86 29.51
C LYS A 171 12.52 16.52 28.39
N ALA A 172 12.24 15.43 27.66
CA ALA A 172 12.96 15.06 26.46
C ALA A 172 12.10 14.25 25.52
N MET A 173 12.56 14.15 24.28
CA MET A 173 12.01 13.27 23.24
C MET A 173 13.02 12.27 22.76
N VAL A 174 12.58 11.09 22.37
CA VAL A 174 13.45 10.02 21.89
C VAL A 174 12.86 9.35 20.66
N SER A 175 13.67 9.11 19.65
CA SER A 175 13.35 8.24 18.52
C SER A 175 14.62 7.73 17.82
N ALA A 176 14.53 6.63 17.09
CA ALA A 176 15.58 6.21 16.16
C ALA A 176 15.53 7.07 14.88
N THR A 177 14.35 7.52 14.49
CA THR A 177 14.08 8.26 13.25
C THR A 177 13.22 9.49 13.53
N PRO A 178 13.71 10.48 14.33
CA PRO A 178 12.93 11.68 14.62
C PRO A 178 12.69 12.50 13.36
N ILE A 179 11.50 13.07 13.25
CA ILE A 179 11.12 13.98 12.17
C ILE A 179 11.27 15.41 12.68
N ASN A 180 11.76 16.30 11.82
CA ASN A 180 11.92 17.71 12.16
C ASN A 180 10.58 18.38 12.44
N CYS A 181 10.47 19.04 13.58
CA CYS A 181 9.28 19.76 13.99
C CYS A 181 9.38 21.25 13.68
N GLN A 182 8.30 21.83 13.10
CA GLN A 182 8.17 23.26 12.84
C GLN A 182 7.71 24.04 14.07
N ASP A 183 7.33 23.37 15.14
CA ASP A 183 6.85 24.00 16.37
C ASP A 183 7.96 24.84 17.01
N PRO A 184 7.75 26.17 17.19
CA PRO A 184 8.76 27.05 17.75
C PRO A 184 9.11 26.74 19.21
N ARG A 185 8.27 25.98 19.93
CA ARG A 185 8.56 25.55 21.30
C ARG A 185 9.78 24.63 21.41
N PHE A 186 10.22 24.04 20.28
CA PHE A 186 11.45 23.28 20.21
C PHE A 186 12.72 24.12 20.03
N ASP A 187 12.63 25.45 19.84
CA ASP A 187 13.80 26.29 19.58
C ASP A 187 14.86 26.23 20.71
N ASN A 188 14.45 25.86 21.93
CA ASN A 188 15.35 25.69 23.08
C ASN A 188 15.84 24.24 23.28
N PHE A 189 15.48 23.31 22.41
CA PHE A 189 15.94 21.94 22.51
C PHE A 189 17.30 21.77 21.84
N GLN A 190 18.08 20.81 22.35
CA GLN A 190 19.31 20.35 21.69
C GLN A 190 19.11 18.94 21.14
N ALA A 191 19.77 18.61 20.05
CA ALA A 191 19.82 17.25 19.57
C ALA A 191 21.07 16.54 20.12
N ILE A 192 20.87 15.31 20.59
CA ILE A 192 21.95 14.38 20.92
C ILE A 192 21.81 13.18 19.99
N ARG A 193 22.85 12.90 19.21
CA ARG A 193 22.87 11.76 18.30
C ARG A 193 23.77 10.66 18.86
N ILE A 194 23.24 9.45 18.94
CA ILE A 194 24.02 8.26 19.24
C ILE A 194 24.57 7.71 17.93
N VAL A 195 25.88 7.64 17.81
CA VAL A 195 26.58 7.24 16.58
C VAL A 195 27.26 5.89 16.81
N PRO A 196 26.80 4.81 16.17
CA PRO A 196 27.49 3.53 16.21
C PRO A 196 28.84 3.61 15.50
N ASP A 197 29.91 3.03 16.08
CA ASP A 197 31.24 2.93 15.48
C ASP A 197 31.50 1.58 14.79
N PHE A 198 30.44 0.80 14.59
CA PHE A 198 30.44 -0.52 13.93
C PHE A 198 29.53 -0.51 12.70
N ASP A 199 29.69 -1.52 11.83
CA ASP A 199 28.84 -1.66 10.65
C ASP A 199 27.46 -2.21 11.07
N TYR A 200 26.44 -1.35 10.95
CA TYR A 200 25.04 -1.68 11.23
C TYR A 200 24.16 -1.65 9.98
N LYS A 201 24.78 -1.41 8.81
CA LYS A 201 24.03 -1.31 7.56
C LYS A 201 23.34 -2.61 7.23
N LYS A 202 22.09 -2.49 6.77
CA LYS A 202 21.33 -3.63 6.29
C LYS A 202 21.27 -3.59 4.76
N ARG A 203 21.41 -4.77 4.14
CA ARG A 203 21.22 -4.89 2.69
C ARG A 203 19.73 -4.96 2.38
N ILE A 204 19.26 -4.14 1.42
CA ILE A 204 17.90 -4.13 0.94
C ILE A 204 17.88 -4.21 -0.58
N SER A 205 17.08 -5.12 -1.13
CA SER A 205 16.85 -5.22 -2.58
C SER A 205 15.55 -4.52 -2.94
N ILE A 206 15.66 -3.43 -3.71
CA ILE A 206 14.52 -2.66 -4.21
C ILE A 206 14.09 -3.26 -5.53
N ARG A 207 12.86 -3.75 -5.59
CA ARG A 207 12.20 -4.36 -6.75
C ARG A 207 11.17 -3.38 -7.33
N ALA A 208 11.67 -2.43 -8.10
CA ALA A 208 10.84 -1.47 -8.83
C ALA A 208 10.09 -2.16 -9.96
N THR A 209 8.80 -1.90 -10.13
CA THR A 209 7.97 -2.59 -11.11
C THR A 209 6.75 -1.76 -11.55
N ASN A 210 6.13 -2.14 -12.65
CA ASN A 210 4.82 -1.67 -13.07
C ASN A 210 3.68 -2.64 -12.70
N ASN A 211 4.02 -3.80 -12.06
CA ASN A 211 3.06 -4.81 -11.63
C ASN A 211 3.51 -5.47 -10.32
N VAL A 212 2.98 -4.96 -9.21
CA VAL A 212 3.30 -5.42 -7.85
C VAL A 212 2.94 -6.89 -7.64
N LEU A 213 1.81 -7.34 -8.19
CA LEU A 213 1.38 -8.74 -8.06
C LEU A 213 2.36 -9.70 -8.72
N GLN A 214 2.76 -9.43 -9.97
CA GLN A 214 3.67 -10.31 -10.70
C GLN A 214 5.07 -10.31 -10.05
N MET A 215 5.55 -9.15 -9.61
CA MET A 215 6.81 -9.06 -8.88
C MET A 215 6.75 -9.86 -7.57
N THR A 216 5.62 -9.79 -6.85
CA THR A 216 5.42 -10.58 -5.62
C THR A 216 5.43 -12.09 -5.92
N ARG A 217 4.80 -12.54 -7.00
CA ARG A 217 4.83 -13.95 -7.43
C ARG A 217 6.23 -14.42 -7.77
N GLU A 218 6.99 -13.63 -8.52
CA GLU A 218 8.37 -13.94 -8.84
C GLU A 218 9.22 -14.07 -7.57
N LEU A 219 9.12 -13.09 -6.68
CA LEU A 219 9.85 -13.13 -5.42
C LEU A 219 9.48 -14.36 -4.58
N LEU A 220 8.19 -14.69 -4.48
CA LEU A 220 7.73 -15.90 -3.77
C LEU A 220 8.23 -17.18 -4.42
N SER A 221 8.40 -17.21 -5.73
CA SER A 221 8.97 -18.37 -6.43
C SER A 221 10.44 -18.61 -6.10
N GLU A 222 11.20 -17.55 -5.78
CA GLU A 222 12.59 -17.64 -5.31
C GLU A 222 12.68 -18.36 -3.94
N PHE A 223 11.61 -18.31 -3.12
CA PHE A 223 11.56 -18.88 -1.77
C PHE A 223 10.66 -20.13 -1.66
N LYS A 224 10.26 -20.72 -2.77
CA LYS A 224 9.28 -21.81 -2.77
C LYS A 224 9.71 -23.01 -1.93
N ASP A 225 10.99 -23.36 -2.00
CA ASP A 225 11.58 -24.53 -1.32
C ASP A 225 12.28 -24.16 0.01
N ASP A 226 12.13 -22.91 0.47
CA ASP A 226 12.69 -22.39 1.72
C ASP A 226 11.59 -22.32 2.79
N ASP A 227 11.80 -22.98 3.94
CA ASP A 227 10.86 -22.96 5.08
C ASP A 227 10.97 -21.69 5.93
N THR A 228 11.86 -20.75 5.57
CA THR A 228 12.05 -19.49 6.29
C THR A 228 10.77 -18.67 6.30
N PRO A 229 10.30 -18.19 7.46
CA PRO A 229 9.12 -17.32 7.53
C PRO A 229 9.33 -16.02 6.76
N VAL A 230 8.32 -15.63 5.99
CA VAL A 230 8.30 -14.37 5.23
C VAL A 230 7.38 -13.38 5.93
N PHE A 231 7.88 -12.18 6.17
CA PHE A 231 7.14 -11.09 6.80
C PHE A 231 6.88 -9.98 5.79
N PHE A 232 5.62 -9.80 5.43
CA PHE A 232 5.18 -8.74 4.53
C PHE A 232 4.69 -7.53 5.33
N PHE A 233 5.20 -6.35 5.00
CA PHE A 233 4.76 -5.07 5.54
C PHE A 233 4.02 -4.29 4.45
N VAL A 234 2.70 -4.19 4.60
CA VAL A 234 1.80 -3.59 3.60
C VAL A 234 0.72 -2.79 4.31
N ASN A 235 0.71 -1.48 4.13
CA ASN A 235 -0.27 -0.63 4.81
C ASN A 235 -1.63 -0.58 4.09
N SER A 236 -2.15 -1.74 3.68
CA SER A 236 -3.48 -1.87 3.07
C SER A 236 -4.00 -3.30 3.23
N THR A 237 -5.07 -3.48 3.99
CA THR A 237 -5.71 -4.80 4.16
C THR A 237 -6.34 -5.31 2.87
N ASP A 238 -6.80 -4.44 1.99
CA ASP A 238 -7.33 -4.82 0.68
C ASP A 238 -6.22 -5.37 -0.22
N THR A 239 -5.08 -4.69 -0.25
CA THR A 239 -3.90 -5.15 -0.99
C THR A 239 -3.37 -6.47 -0.42
N ILE A 240 -3.30 -6.61 0.91
CA ILE A 240 -2.91 -7.86 1.58
C ILE A 240 -3.82 -9.00 1.13
N TYR A 241 -5.13 -8.85 1.26
CA TYR A 241 -6.10 -9.89 0.91
C TYR A 241 -6.02 -10.26 -0.58
N SER A 242 -5.91 -9.26 -1.46
CA SER A 242 -5.75 -9.45 -2.88
C SER A 242 -4.46 -10.23 -3.21
N LEU A 243 -3.31 -9.83 -2.64
CA LEU A 243 -2.04 -10.51 -2.85
C LEU A 243 -2.08 -11.96 -2.35
N MET A 244 -2.53 -12.21 -1.12
CA MET A 244 -2.66 -13.57 -0.57
C MET A 244 -3.48 -14.47 -1.47
N LYS A 245 -4.63 -13.99 -1.94
CA LYS A 245 -5.54 -14.75 -2.80
C LYS A 245 -4.92 -15.03 -4.16
N GLN A 246 -4.32 -14.03 -4.78
CA GLN A 246 -3.81 -14.11 -6.14
C GLN A 246 -2.47 -14.83 -6.24
N THR A 247 -1.66 -14.83 -5.18
CA THR A 247 -0.43 -15.62 -5.08
C THR A 247 -0.66 -17.05 -4.62
N GLY A 248 -1.91 -17.38 -4.18
CA GLY A 248 -2.24 -18.70 -3.66
C GLY A 248 -1.73 -19.00 -2.24
N THR A 249 -1.25 -17.98 -1.53
CA THR A 249 -0.64 -18.14 -0.19
C THR A 249 -1.63 -18.05 0.97
N ILE A 250 -2.91 -17.81 0.69
CA ILE A 250 -3.94 -17.49 1.71
C ILE A 250 -4.03 -18.55 2.83
N ASN A 251 -3.88 -19.84 2.51
CA ASN A 251 -4.00 -20.92 3.50
C ASN A 251 -2.77 -21.05 4.40
N GLU A 252 -1.64 -20.45 4.03
CA GLU A 252 -0.38 -20.46 4.77
C GLU A 252 -0.03 -19.07 5.32
N SER A 253 -1.03 -18.18 5.38
CA SER A 253 -0.87 -16.79 5.77
C SER A 253 -1.50 -16.47 7.12
N SER A 254 -0.87 -15.56 7.87
CA SER A 254 -1.42 -14.87 9.03
C SER A 254 -1.41 -13.36 8.78
N VAL A 255 -2.45 -12.65 9.23
CA VAL A 255 -2.54 -11.20 9.08
C VAL A 255 -2.62 -10.51 10.44
N PHE A 256 -1.80 -9.48 10.64
CA PHE A 256 -1.78 -8.65 11.84
C PHE A 256 -2.19 -7.22 11.47
N CYS A 257 -3.33 -6.78 12.00
CA CYS A 257 -3.91 -5.48 11.63
C CYS A 257 -4.76 -4.89 12.77
N SER A 258 -5.41 -3.74 12.53
CA SER A 258 -6.31 -3.12 13.52
C SER A 258 -7.61 -3.91 13.72
N ALA A 259 -8.30 -3.74 14.87
CA ALA A 259 -9.58 -4.39 15.16
C ALA A 259 -10.60 -4.27 14.01
N LYS A 260 -10.77 -3.07 13.45
CA LYS A 260 -11.65 -2.83 12.30
C LYS A 260 -11.25 -3.64 11.07
N SER A 261 -9.95 -3.78 10.82
CA SER A 261 -9.44 -4.58 9.70
C SER A 261 -9.57 -6.08 9.96
N VAL A 262 -9.49 -6.51 11.22
CA VAL A 262 -9.76 -7.91 11.64
C VAL A 262 -11.20 -8.27 11.29
N GLU A 263 -12.18 -7.45 11.68
CA GLU A 263 -13.60 -7.66 11.33
C GLU A 263 -13.79 -7.75 9.81
N LYS A 264 -13.24 -6.78 9.07
CA LYS A 264 -13.31 -6.75 7.61
C LYS A 264 -12.78 -8.04 6.95
N LEU A 265 -11.64 -8.56 7.40
CA LEU A 265 -11.04 -9.78 6.84
C LEU A 265 -11.86 -11.03 7.19
N LYS A 266 -12.45 -11.08 8.39
CA LYS A 266 -13.37 -12.14 8.79
C LYS A 266 -14.63 -12.16 7.95
N ASP A 267 -15.19 -11.00 7.62
CA ASP A 267 -16.35 -10.86 6.72
C ASP A 267 -16.04 -11.35 5.30
N LEU A 268 -14.76 -11.26 4.86
CA LEU A 268 -14.28 -11.84 3.62
C LEU A 268 -13.97 -13.34 3.71
N GLY A 269 -14.20 -13.97 4.87
CA GLY A 269 -13.98 -15.40 5.11
C GLY A 269 -12.55 -15.77 5.52
N PHE A 270 -11.70 -14.79 5.82
CA PHE A 270 -10.34 -15.04 6.29
C PHE A 270 -10.25 -14.95 7.81
N ASN A 271 -9.93 -16.07 8.49
CA ASN A 271 -9.99 -16.17 9.94
C ASN A 271 -8.64 -16.15 10.66
N ASN A 272 -7.53 -16.39 9.95
CA ASN A 272 -6.20 -16.36 10.56
C ASN A 272 -5.66 -14.90 10.66
N VAL A 273 -6.38 -14.08 11.41
CA VAL A 273 -6.15 -12.65 11.56
C VAL A 273 -6.21 -12.26 13.04
N SER A 274 -5.27 -11.42 13.48
CA SER A 274 -5.15 -10.96 14.87
C SER A 274 -4.90 -9.46 14.96
N GLU A 275 -5.41 -8.85 16.02
CA GLU A 275 -5.08 -7.49 16.44
C GLU A 275 -3.80 -7.43 17.27
N GLU A 276 -3.41 -8.55 17.89
CA GLU A 276 -2.24 -8.66 18.73
C GLU A 276 -1.19 -9.56 18.10
N TRP A 277 0.07 -9.19 18.28
CA TRP A 277 1.20 -10.02 17.88
C TRP A 277 1.39 -11.17 18.88
N GLY A 278 1.64 -12.37 18.36
CA GLY A 278 1.99 -13.53 19.17
C GLY A 278 2.77 -14.55 18.36
N LYS A 279 3.78 -15.18 18.97
CA LYS A 279 4.62 -16.19 18.31
C LYS A 279 3.81 -17.40 17.84
N ASP A 280 2.73 -17.72 18.53
CA ASP A 280 1.85 -18.86 18.23
C ASP A 280 1.00 -18.64 16.96
N TYR A 281 0.95 -17.41 16.45
CA TYR A 281 0.22 -17.06 15.22
C TYR A 281 1.12 -16.95 13.99
N ILE A 282 2.41 -17.26 14.09
CA ILE A 282 3.34 -17.18 12.96
C ILE A 282 3.03 -18.30 11.97
N SER A 283 2.82 -17.91 10.71
CA SER A 283 2.66 -18.80 9.56
C SER A 283 3.88 -18.70 8.63
N LYS A 284 3.87 -19.43 7.52
CA LYS A 284 4.88 -19.27 6.47
C LYS A 284 4.93 -17.82 5.96
N TYR A 285 3.77 -17.21 5.73
CA TYR A 285 3.61 -15.83 5.28
C TYR A 285 2.88 -15.01 6.33
N ASN A 286 3.51 -13.92 6.80
CA ASN A 286 3.00 -13.07 7.88
C ASN A 286 2.84 -11.66 7.34
N TRP A 287 1.62 -11.14 7.34
CA TRP A 287 1.27 -9.86 6.76
C TRP A 287 0.95 -8.83 7.86
N LEU A 288 1.65 -7.70 7.85
CA LEU A 288 1.58 -6.68 8.90
C LEU A 288 1.24 -5.31 8.30
N THR A 289 0.25 -4.64 8.89
CA THR A 289 -0.07 -3.26 8.53
C THR A 289 0.80 -2.25 9.30
N SER A 290 0.71 -0.95 8.98
CA SER A 290 1.50 0.13 9.60
C SER A 290 1.42 0.16 11.13
N ARG A 291 0.34 -0.35 11.73
CA ARG A 291 0.23 -0.52 13.19
C ARG A 291 1.42 -1.28 13.78
N PHE A 292 2.03 -2.18 13.00
CA PHE A 292 3.11 -3.07 13.41
C PHE A 292 4.50 -2.63 12.93
N TYR A 293 4.64 -1.44 12.32
CA TYR A 293 5.95 -0.95 11.91
C TYR A 293 6.84 -0.58 13.11
N ASN A 294 6.22 -0.12 14.21
CA ASN A 294 6.94 0.46 15.35
C ASN A 294 6.54 -0.13 16.71
N ALA A 295 5.58 -1.06 16.80
CA ALA A 295 4.83 -1.31 18.03
C ALA A 295 5.40 -2.40 18.93
N PHE A 296 6.34 -3.25 18.45
CA PHE A 296 6.77 -4.43 19.21
C PHE A 296 8.08 -4.99 18.65
N ASP A 297 8.71 -5.86 19.41
CA ASP A 297 9.91 -6.58 18.99
C ASP A 297 9.53 -7.95 18.44
N ILE A 298 10.10 -8.31 17.30
CA ILE A 298 9.97 -9.63 16.70
C ILE A 298 11.21 -10.43 17.07
N GLU A 299 11.03 -11.33 18.03
CA GLU A 299 12.06 -12.24 18.51
C GLU A 299 11.73 -13.64 18.05
N ILE A 300 12.31 -14.06 16.94
CA ILE A 300 12.20 -15.40 16.37
C ILE A 300 13.61 -15.96 16.18
N ASP A 301 13.75 -17.28 16.29
CA ASP A 301 15.07 -17.93 16.26
C ASP A 301 15.65 -17.95 14.84
N GLN A 302 14.79 -18.15 13.84
CA GLN A 302 15.17 -18.14 12.43
C GLN A 302 15.18 -16.70 11.90
N LYS A 303 16.23 -16.33 11.16
CA LYS A 303 16.30 -15.02 10.50
C LYS A 303 15.31 -14.94 9.33
N PRO A 304 14.24 -14.16 9.42
CA PRO A 304 13.18 -14.15 8.41
C PRO A 304 13.57 -13.40 7.14
N ILE A 305 12.77 -13.63 6.11
CA ILE A 305 12.72 -12.79 4.92
C ILE A 305 11.73 -11.66 5.17
N VAL A 306 12.14 -10.42 4.95
CA VAL A 306 11.29 -9.24 5.13
C VAL A 306 10.98 -8.63 3.78
N VAL A 307 9.70 -8.46 3.48
CA VAL A 307 9.22 -7.88 2.22
C VAL A 307 8.33 -6.68 2.53
N MET A 308 8.73 -5.52 2.10
CA MET A 308 7.90 -4.31 2.12
C MET A 308 7.21 -4.15 0.77
N VAL A 309 5.95 -3.71 0.76
CA VAL A 309 5.17 -3.55 -0.47
C VAL A 309 4.51 -2.19 -0.50
N THR A 310 4.76 -1.44 -1.57
CA THR A 310 4.10 -0.17 -1.89
C THR A 310 3.29 -0.30 -3.17
N GLU A 311 2.02 0.08 -3.10
CA GLU A 311 1.08 0.09 -4.23
C GLU A 311 0.47 1.48 -4.38
N CYS A 312 1.08 2.32 -5.20
CA CYS A 312 0.76 3.75 -5.32
C CYS A 312 -0.64 4.05 -5.87
N TYR A 313 -1.21 3.14 -6.66
CA TYR A 313 -2.49 3.39 -7.33
C TYR A 313 -3.71 2.99 -6.52
N VAL A 314 -3.60 1.95 -5.70
CA VAL A 314 -4.71 1.42 -4.87
C VAL A 314 -4.68 1.99 -3.47
N ALA A 315 -3.47 2.21 -2.94
CA ALA A 315 -3.26 2.62 -1.55
C ALA A 315 -2.08 3.60 -1.45
N GLU A 316 -2.32 4.89 -1.75
CA GLU A 316 -1.28 5.93 -1.61
C GLU A 316 -0.63 5.92 -0.22
N TRP A 317 -1.41 5.62 0.83
CA TRP A 317 -0.91 5.48 2.19
C TRP A 317 -0.01 4.25 2.44
N SER A 318 0.22 3.41 1.42
CA SER A 318 1.20 2.32 1.48
C SER A 318 2.62 2.76 1.11
N MET A 319 2.80 4.00 0.64
CA MET A 319 4.10 4.56 0.35
C MET A 319 4.95 4.63 1.63
N LEU A 320 6.11 3.99 1.60
CA LEU A 320 7.02 3.92 2.73
C LEU A 320 8.09 5.02 2.64
N ASP A 321 8.36 5.66 3.74
CA ASP A 321 9.52 6.52 3.88
C ASP A 321 10.80 5.64 4.04
N PRO A 322 11.77 5.71 3.10
CA PRO A 322 13.03 4.99 3.22
C PRO A 322 13.76 5.22 4.54
N TYR A 323 13.71 6.45 5.07
CA TYR A 323 14.36 6.78 6.33
C TYR A 323 13.54 6.33 7.55
N ALA A 324 12.29 6.77 7.67
CA ALA A 324 11.53 6.51 8.90
C ALA A 324 10.97 5.08 8.92
N ASP A 325 10.13 4.73 7.94
CA ASP A 325 9.38 3.47 7.99
C ASP A 325 10.28 2.26 7.78
N THR A 326 11.18 2.31 6.78
CA THR A 326 12.07 1.18 6.49
C THR A 326 13.03 0.88 7.63
N VAL A 327 13.62 1.91 8.25
CA VAL A 327 14.50 1.75 9.42
C VAL A 327 13.74 1.14 10.59
N GLN A 328 12.52 1.61 10.84
CA GLN A 328 11.68 1.09 11.93
C GLN A 328 11.27 -0.37 11.70
N ILE A 329 10.77 -0.70 10.51
CA ILE A 329 10.37 -2.06 10.13
C ILE A 329 11.54 -3.03 10.33
N LEU A 330 12.68 -2.75 9.71
CA LEU A 330 13.83 -3.65 9.78
C LEU A 330 14.46 -3.69 11.19
N GLY A 331 14.24 -2.65 11.99
CA GLY A 331 14.67 -2.57 13.36
C GLY A 331 13.86 -3.43 14.35
N ARG A 332 12.69 -3.96 13.95
CA ARG A 332 11.84 -4.80 14.82
C ARG A 332 12.44 -6.18 15.07
N PHE A 333 13.20 -6.71 14.14
CA PHE A 333 13.77 -8.06 14.20
C PHE A 333 15.05 -8.07 15.06
N ARG A 334 14.91 -8.41 16.35
CA ARG A 334 16.01 -8.34 17.33
C ARG A 334 17.12 -9.34 17.06
N ASN A 335 16.80 -10.50 16.52
CA ASN A 335 17.78 -11.53 16.16
C ASN A 335 18.32 -11.37 14.73
N GLY A 336 18.03 -10.23 14.09
CA GLY A 336 18.42 -9.93 12.71
C GLY A 336 17.45 -10.49 11.68
N ILE A 337 17.75 -10.22 10.39
CA ILE A 337 16.99 -10.66 9.23
C ILE A 337 17.88 -11.46 8.29
N GLY A 338 17.29 -12.35 7.49
CA GLY A 338 17.98 -13.08 6.43
C GLY A 338 18.16 -12.21 5.19
N SER A 339 17.07 -11.65 4.68
CA SER A 339 17.05 -10.76 3.54
C SER A 339 15.93 -9.73 3.66
N ALA A 340 16.08 -8.59 2.98
CA ALA A 340 15.07 -7.54 2.93
C ALA A 340 14.80 -7.11 1.48
N TYR A 341 13.52 -6.96 1.16
CA TYR A 341 13.03 -6.55 -0.15
C TYR A 341 12.04 -5.41 -0.03
N HIS A 342 12.03 -4.52 -1.01
CA HIS A 342 10.98 -3.53 -1.18
C HIS A 342 10.43 -3.61 -2.60
N ILE A 343 9.22 -4.16 -2.74
CA ILE A 343 8.47 -4.18 -4.00
C ILE A 343 7.66 -2.90 -4.10
N CYS A 344 7.78 -2.16 -5.19
CA CYS A 344 7.09 -0.89 -5.36
C CYS A 344 6.77 -0.58 -6.82
N ASN A 345 5.62 0.03 -7.06
CA ASN A 345 5.26 0.68 -8.31
C ASN A 345 5.38 2.22 -8.18
N PHE A 346 5.17 2.94 -9.27
CA PHE A 346 5.36 4.39 -9.36
C PHE A 346 4.18 5.04 -10.07
N ASN A 347 3.85 6.25 -9.62
CA ASN A 347 2.78 7.04 -10.23
C ASN A 347 3.34 8.38 -10.74
N PRO A 348 3.55 8.54 -12.07
CA PRO A 348 4.12 9.75 -12.64
C PRO A 348 3.21 10.99 -12.53
N ASN A 349 1.97 10.82 -12.06
CA ASN A 349 1.07 11.94 -11.77
C ASN A 349 1.31 12.57 -10.40
N LEU A 350 2.14 11.94 -9.53
CA LEU A 350 2.53 12.55 -8.27
C LEU A 350 3.44 13.76 -8.52
N GLU A 351 3.21 14.85 -7.78
CA GLU A 351 4.03 16.04 -7.90
C GLU A 351 5.38 15.86 -7.22
N VAL A 352 6.46 16.24 -7.92
CA VAL A 352 7.80 16.32 -7.33
C VAL A 352 7.99 17.70 -6.71
N ARG A 353 7.97 17.76 -5.38
CA ARG A 353 8.08 18.99 -4.62
C ARG A 353 9.27 18.97 -3.68
N THR A 354 9.90 20.11 -3.51
CA THR A 354 10.87 20.34 -2.45
C THR A 354 10.16 20.71 -1.15
N LYS A 355 10.84 20.52 -0.02
CA LYS A 355 10.32 20.94 1.29
C LYS A 355 9.95 22.42 1.32
N ASP A 356 10.73 23.28 0.67
CA ASP A 356 10.46 24.72 0.61
C ASP A 356 9.20 25.04 -0.19
N GLU A 357 8.97 24.35 -1.32
CA GLU A 357 7.73 24.50 -2.10
C GLU A 357 6.50 24.06 -1.30
N ILE A 358 6.59 22.97 -0.54
CA ILE A 358 5.50 22.50 0.34
C ILE A 358 5.24 23.52 1.44
N LEU A 359 6.29 24.05 2.08
CA LEU A 359 6.16 25.09 3.11
C LEU A 359 5.57 26.39 2.57
N ILE A 360 5.92 26.80 1.34
CA ILE A 360 5.31 27.96 0.68
C ILE A 360 3.81 27.72 0.46
N SER A 361 3.44 26.53 -0.04
CA SER A 361 2.03 26.16 -0.23
C SER A 361 1.23 26.22 1.07
N TYR A 362 1.80 25.69 2.18
CA TYR A 362 1.21 25.81 3.51
C TYR A 362 1.03 27.28 3.94
N LYS A 363 2.08 28.11 3.80
CA LYS A 363 2.03 29.54 4.16
C LYS A 363 1.00 30.31 3.33
N CYS A 364 0.88 30.01 2.04
CA CYS A 364 -0.15 30.60 1.18
C CYS A 364 -1.56 30.20 1.64
N SER A 365 -1.78 28.92 1.97
CA SER A 365 -3.06 28.44 2.51
C SER A 365 -3.42 29.15 3.83
N LYS A 366 -2.43 29.34 4.72
CA LYS A 366 -2.59 30.12 5.95
C LYS A 366 -3.00 31.57 5.65
N SER A 367 -2.34 32.22 4.71
CA SER A 367 -2.64 33.61 4.34
C SER A 367 -4.07 33.76 3.81
N VAL A 368 -4.57 32.82 3.04
CA VAL A 368 -5.97 32.81 2.58
C VAL A 368 -6.93 32.67 3.77
N TYR A 369 -6.64 31.74 4.68
CA TYR A 369 -7.43 31.56 5.90
C TYR A 369 -7.51 32.84 6.75
N ASP A 370 -6.36 33.45 7.06
CA ASP A 370 -6.27 34.68 7.85
C ASP A 370 -7.01 35.87 7.17
N THR A 371 -6.91 35.96 5.84
CA THR A 371 -7.59 36.97 5.03
C THR A 371 -9.11 36.82 5.12
N LEU A 372 -9.64 35.60 4.96
CA LEU A 372 -11.08 35.37 5.05
C LEU A 372 -11.63 35.65 6.46
N TRP A 373 -10.89 35.35 7.50
CA TRP A 373 -11.23 35.73 8.87
C TRP A 373 -11.31 37.26 9.04
N THR A 374 -10.31 37.99 8.52
CA THR A 374 -10.30 39.47 8.55
C THR A 374 -11.50 40.06 7.80
N LEU A 375 -11.85 39.49 6.66
CA LEU A 375 -13.02 39.92 5.88
C LEU A 375 -14.34 39.60 6.63
N MET A 376 -14.43 38.45 7.27
CA MET A 376 -15.57 38.06 8.08
C MET A 376 -15.78 39.03 9.27
N ASP A 377 -14.70 39.38 9.98
CA ASP A 377 -14.76 40.31 11.11
C ASP A 377 -15.19 41.71 10.67
N SER A 378 -14.78 42.15 9.49
CA SER A 378 -15.13 43.47 8.92
C SER A 378 -16.48 43.49 8.21
N ALA A 379 -17.15 42.34 8.03
CA ALA A 379 -18.43 42.27 7.33
C ALA A 379 -19.55 42.95 8.08
N SER A 380 -20.33 43.79 7.38
CA SER A 380 -21.36 44.63 7.93
C SER A 380 -22.72 43.94 8.13
N THR A 381 -22.96 42.81 7.45
CA THR A 381 -24.21 42.04 7.52
C THR A 381 -23.99 40.62 8.03
N LYS A 382 -25.02 40.03 8.62
CA LYS A 382 -24.99 38.64 9.09
C LYS A 382 -24.79 37.68 7.94
N GLU A 383 -25.47 37.90 6.82
CA GLU A 383 -25.39 37.05 5.64
C GLU A 383 -23.97 37.02 5.05
N MET A 384 -23.25 38.14 5.05
CA MET A 384 -21.85 38.17 4.64
C MET A 384 -20.96 37.40 5.62
N LYS A 385 -21.19 37.55 6.95
CA LYS A 385 -20.44 36.76 7.95
C LYS A 385 -20.65 35.28 7.80
N ASP A 386 -21.90 34.84 7.60
CA ASP A 386 -22.25 33.43 7.40
C ASP A 386 -21.62 32.89 6.12
N ALA A 387 -21.60 33.69 5.04
CA ALA A 387 -20.93 33.29 3.78
C ALA A 387 -19.43 33.11 3.95
N PHE A 388 -18.72 34.05 4.61
CA PHE A 388 -17.30 33.91 4.91
C PHE A 388 -17.02 32.72 5.83
N TYR A 389 -17.83 32.55 6.89
CA TYR A 389 -17.70 31.43 7.80
C TYR A 389 -17.79 30.08 7.05
N ASN A 390 -18.82 29.92 6.20
CA ASN A 390 -18.98 28.72 5.39
C ASN A 390 -17.79 28.50 4.45
N ALA A 391 -17.26 29.55 3.82
CA ALA A 391 -16.06 29.46 3.00
C ALA A 391 -14.83 29.03 3.82
N ILE A 392 -14.63 29.60 5.01
CA ILE A 392 -13.53 29.24 5.92
C ILE A 392 -13.61 27.75 6.29
N GLN A 393 -14.82 27.23 6.59
CA GLN A 393 -15.00 25.83 6.98
C GLN A 393 -14.63 24.83 5.87
N THR A 394 -14.65 25.25 4.61
CA THR A 394 -14.25 24.39 3.46
C THR A 394 -12.78 24.47 3.09
N LEU A 395 -12.00 25.35 3.75
CA LEU A 395 -10.58 25.52 3.43
C LEU A 395 -9.76 24.27 3.83
N PRO A 396 -8.86 23.80 2.98
CA PRO A 396 -7.92 22.72 3.32
C PRO A 396 -7.02 23.05 4.52
N TYR A 397 -6.84 24.32 4.84
CA TYR A 397 -6.05 24.79 5.98
C TYR A 397 -6.59 24.31 7.33
N ASN A 398 -7.89 24.02 7.44
CA ASN A 398 -8.52 23.56 8.68
C ASN A 398 -7.92 22.25 9.21
N ARG A 399 -7.35 21.42 8.35
CA ARG A 399 -6.64 20.19 8.76
C ARG A 399 -5.44 20.44 9.69
N PHE A 400 -4.91 21.66 9.68
CA PHE A 400 -3.77 22.07 10.50
C PHE A 400 -4.18 22.72 11.83
N LEU A 401 -5.45 22.72 12.16
CA LEU A 401 -5.95 23.35 13.39
C LEU A 401 -6.37 22.29 14.41
N ASP A 402 -6.11 22.58 15.69
CA ASP A 402 -6.65 21.80 16.81
C ASP A 402 -8.11 22.21 17.12
N ASP A 403 -8.76 21.51 18.05
CA ASP A 403 -10.14 21.78 18.48
C ASP A 403 -10.33 23.19 19.05
N ARG A 404 -9.24 23.92 19.36
CA ARG A 404 -9.24 25.31 19.84
C ARG A 404 -8.89 26.31 18.73
N ASN A 405 -8.91 25.87 17.46
CA ASN A 405 -8.50 26.65 16.29
C ASN A 405 -7.05 27.20 16.38
N ARG A 406 -6.16 26.51 17.08
CA ARG A 406 -4.72 26.82 17.12
C ARG A 406 -3.99 25.91 16.14
N VAL A 407 -2.88 26.41 15.59
CA VAL A 407 -2.05 25.60 14.68
C VAL A 407 -1.51 24.38 15.42
N ASN A 408 -1.85 23.19 14.92
CA ASN A 408 -1.21 21.94 15.27
C ASN A 408 0.02 21.74 14.37
N TYR A 409 1.19 22.09 14.87
CA TYR A 409 2.43 21.98 14.12
C TYR A 409 2.78 20.55 13.73
N PHE A 410 2.34 19.54 14.49
CA PHE A 410 2.55 18.13 14.13
C PHE A 410 1.74 17.74 12.90
N ALA A 411 0.53 18.27 12.72
CA ALA A 411 -0.25 18.10 11.50
C ALA A 411 0.40 18.81 10.29
N VAL A 412 1.04 19.97 10.52
CA VAL A 412 1.82 20.65 9.47
C VAL A 412 3.04 19.79 9.07
N ASP A 413 3.76 19.23 10.04
CA ASP A 413 4.92 18.39 9.80
C ASP A 413 4.54 17.06 9.15
N ASN A 414 3.38 16.48 9.52
CA ASN A 414 2.84 15.30 8.86
C ASN A 414 2.55 15.58 7.39
N TYR A 415 1.87 16.69 7.07
CA TYR A 415 1.62 17.08 5.69
C TYR A 415 2.92 17.24 4.88
N ILE A 416 3.93 17.88 5.46
CA ILE A 416 5.24 18.05 4.81
C ILE A 416 5.88 16.69 4.54
N ASP A 417 5.84 15.79 5.52
CA ASP A 417 6.44 14.46 5.43
C ASP A 417 5.72 13.60 4.38
N GLU A 418 4.38 13.57 4.39
CA GLU A 418 3.58 12.84 3.40
C GLU A 418 3.82 13.33 1.97
N GLU A 419 3.83 14.65 1.73
CA GLU A 419 4.09 15.21 0.41
C GLU A 419 5.53 14.93 -0.07
N LEU A 420 6.50 14.91 0.83
CA LEU A 420 7.86 14.50 0.50
C LEU A 420 7.95 13.01 0.15
N VAL A 421 7.27 12.15 0.92
CA VAL A 421 7.23 10.71 0.64
C VAL A 421 6.58 10.43 -0.71
N LYS A 422 5.49 11.11 -1.06
CA LYS A 422 4.87 11.00 -2.40
C LYS A 422 5.85 11.33 -3.53
N THR A 423 6.71 12.34 -3.33
CA THR A 423 7.75 12.71 -4.30
C THR A 423 8.69 11.54 -4.65
N TYR A 424 8.97 10.66 -3.69
CA TYR A 424 9.85 9.50 -3.94
C TYR A 424 9.24 8.48 -4.88
N TYR A 425 7.92 8.42 -4.97
CA TYR A 425 7.19 7.46 -5.80
C TYR A 425 6.68 8.04 -7.12
N HIS A 426 7.18 9.23 -7.51
CA HIS A 426 6.92 9.78 -8.84
C HIS A 426 7.53 8.89 -9.93
N ASP A 427 8.78 8.51 -9.78
CA ASP A 427 9.51 7.64 -10.69
C ASP A 427 10.58 6.81 -9.95
N PRO A 428 11.15 5.78 -10.62
CA PRO A 428 12.18 4.93 -10.06
C PRO A 428 13.43 5.67 -9.55
N ASP A 429 13.88 6.70 -10.26
CA ASP A 429 15.10 7.45 -9.93
C ASP A 429 14.92 8.26 -8.63
N CYS A 430 13.71 8.79 -8.41
CA CYS A 430 13.37 9.52 -7.18
C CYS A 430 13.48 8.61 -5.95
N LEU A 431 12.95 7.39 -6.01
CA LEU A 431 13.01 6.44 -4.89
C LEU A 431 14.43 5.91 -4.67
N GLU A 432 15.14 5.55 -5.74
CA GLU A 432 16.53 5.11 -5.63
C GLU A 432 17.39 6.19 -4.97
N LYS A 433 17.20 7.46 -5.35
CA LYS A 433 17.88 8.59 -4.74
C LYS A 433 17.53 8.74 -3.27
N ALA A 434 16.25 8.65 -2.89
CA ALA A 434 15.81 8.71 -1.50
C ALA A 434 16.47 7.62 -0.65
N TYR A 435 16.58 6.38 -1.14
CA TYR A 435 17.31 5.32 -0.46
C TYR A 435 18.83 5.57 -0.39
N LYS A 436 19.44 6.12 -1.43
CA LYS A 436 20.89 6.46 -1.41
C LYS A 436 21.20 7.56 -0.38
N GLU A 437 20.27 8.47 -0.17
CA GLU A 437 20.40 9.52 0.88
C GLU A 437 20.32 8.93 2.30
N THR A 438 19.83 7.69 2.47
CA THR A 438 19.87 6.94 3.73
C THR A 438 21.12 6.05 3.84
N GLY A 439 22.19 6.35 3.13
CA GLY A 439 23.37 5.50 2.97
C GLY A 439 24.10 5.10 4.25
N GLU A 440 23.76 5.70 5.39
CA GLU A 440 24.23 5.28 6.71
C GLU A 440 23.48 4.04 7.25
N TYR A 441 22.24 3.77 6.78
CA TYR A 441 21.40 2.66 7.25
C TYR A 441 21.38 1.48 6.31
N PHE A 442 21.51 1.73 4.98
CA PHE A 442 21.29 0.71 3.97
C PHE A 442 22.41 0.63 2.93
N THR A 443 22.69 -0.61 2.52
CA THR A 443 23.33 -0.93 1.24
C THR A 443 22.22 -1.41 0.31
N ILE A 444 22.00 -0.69 -0.80
CA ILE A 444 20.91 -0.97 -1.73
C ILE A 444 21.35 -1.79 -2.93
N ASP A 445 20.52 -2.75 -3.31
CA ASP A 445 20.54 -3.44 -4.60
C ASP A 445 19.25 -3.05 -5.33
N TYR A 446 19.38 -2.37 -6.48
CA TYR A 446 18.23 -1.81 -7.19
C TYR A 446 17.98 -2.55 -8.50
N GLN A 447 16.75 -3.02 -8.68
CA GLN A 447 16.29 -3.68 -9.89
C GLN A 447 14.97 -3.06 -10.34
N ASN A 448 14.86 -2.76 -11.63
CA ASN A 448 13.64 -2.29 -12.25
C ASN A 448 13.18 -3.30 -13.30
N LYS A 449 11.99 -3.87 -13.11
CA LYS A 449 11.40 -4.84 -14.02
C LYS A 449 9.98 -4.46 -14.42
N ALA A 450 9.78 -4.26 -15.71
CA ALA A 450 8.47 -4.04 -16.28
C ALA A 450 7.84 -5.36 -16.74
N PHE A 451 6.55 -5.51 -16.51
CA PHE A 451 5.71 -6.58 -17.02
C PHE A 451 4.80 -6.04 -18.11
N PRO A 452 4.35 -6.89 -19.04
CA PRO A 452 3.44 -6.49 -20.12
C PRO A 452 2.09 -5.98 -19.62
N TRP A 453 1.62 -6.51 -18.50
CA TRP A 453 0.38 -6.12 -17.84
C TRP A 453 0.69 -5.27 -16.60
N LYS A 454 0.18 -4.03 -16.57
CA LYS A 454 0.44 -3.03 -15.54
C LYS A 454 -0.64 -3.03 -14.45
N ASP A 455 -0.30 -2.57 -13.25
CA ASP A 455 -1.27 -2.38 -12.16
C ASP A 455 -2.40 -1.41 -12.53
N THR A 456 -2.11 -0.34 -13.29
CA THR A 456 -3.12 0.60 -13.79
C THR A 456 -4.17 -0.07 -14.69
N GLU A 457 -3.76 -1.00 -15.53
CA GLU A 457 -4.64 -1.76 -16.41
C GLU A 457 -5.49 -2.75 -15.61
N ARG A 458 -4.90 -3.41 -14.61
CA ARG A 458 -5.64 -4.28 -13.68
C ARG A 458 -6.74 -3.52 -12.95
N ILE A 459 -6.45 -2.31 -12.45
CA ILE A 459 -7.44 -1.45 -11.79
C ILE A 459 -8.60 -1.12 -12.72
N ILE A 460 -8.33 -0.80 -13.99
CA ILE A 460 -9.38 -0.54 -14.98
C ILE A 460 -10.28 -1.76 -15.16
N ILE A 461 -9.70 -2.94 -15.29
CA ILE A 461 -10.46 -4.20 -15.49
C ILE A 461 -11.30 -4.55 -14.26
N GLU A 462 -10.75 -4.43 -13.06
CA GLU A 462 -11.42 -4.77 -11.80
C GLU A 462 -12.43 -3.70 -11.34
N SER A 463 -12.31 -2.45 -11.80
CA SER A 463 -13.15 -1.34 -11.38
C SER A 463 -14.64 -1.58 -11.65
N LYS A 464 -15.49 -1.29 -10.67
CA LYS A 464 -16.95 -1.35 -10.84
C LYS A 464 -17.53 -0.15 -11.59
N THR A 465 -16.79 0.94 -11.70
CA THR A 465 -17.23 2.20 -12.32
C THR A 465 -16.80 2.35 -13.78
N THR A 466 -15.78 1.61 -14.20
CA THR A 466 -15.30 1.63 -15.59
C THR A 466 -16.28 0.90 -16.52
N SER A 467 -16.53 1.49 -17.70
CA SER A 467 -17.43 0.91 -18.69
C SER A 467 -16.92 -0.44 -19.21
N LEU A 468 -17.83 -1.36 -19.54
CA LEU A 468 -17.46 -2.66 -20.12
C LEU A 468 -16.68 -2.53 -21.44
N LYS A 469 -16.94 -1.48 -22.22
CA LYS A 469 -16.22 -1.20 -23.45
C LYS A 469 -14.75 -0.85 -23.16
N GLU A 470 -14.52 0.04 -22.19
CA GLU A 470 -13.16 0.44 -21.79
C GLU A 470 -12.38 -0.75 -21.24
N LYS A 471 -12.99 -1.56 -20.39
CA LYS A 471 -12.38 -2.80 -19.89
C LYS A 471 -11.94 -3.73 -21.02
N ARG A 472 -12.79 -3.96 -22.03
CA ARG A 472 -12.47 -4.81 -23.18
C ARG A 472 -11.36 -4.23 -24.03
N LYS A 473 -11.36 -2.90 -24.21
CA LYS A 473 -10.27 -2.20 -24.91
C LYS A 473 -8.94 -2.45 -24.20
N THR A 474 -8.88 -2.19 -22.90
CA THR A 474 -7.68 -2.45 -22.08
C THR A 474 -7.24 -3.93 -22.16
N MET A 475 -8.18 -4.87 -22.13
CA MET A 475 -7.86 -6.30 -22.27
C MET A 475 -7.24 -6.62 -23.64
N VAL A 476 -7.72 -6.03 -24.73
CA VAL A 476 -7.18 -6.22 -26.07
C VAL A 476 -5.75 -5.67 -26.18
N GLU A 477 -5.49 -4.51 -25.57
CA GLU A 477 -4.14 -3.91 -25.50
C GLU A 477 -3.17 -4.81 -24.72
N ILE A 478 -3.60 -5.40 -23.59
CA ILE A 478 -2.80 -6.35 -22.82
C ILE A 478 -2.54 -7.62 -23.61
N LEU A 479 -3.56 -8.19 -24.28
CA LEU A 479 -3.42 -9.40 -25.10
C LEU A 479 -2.45 -9.19 -26.26
N ASP A 480 -2.45 -8.01 -26.86
CA ASP A 480 -1.50 -7.64 -27.90
C ASP A 480 -0.06 -7.63 -27.37
N ALA A 481 0.17 -6.97 -26.24
CA ALA A 481 1.48 -6.98 -25.57
C ALA A 481 1.94 -8.38 -25.12
N ILE A 482 1.02 -9.23 -24.66
CA ILE A 482 1.31 -10.61 -24.25
C ILE A 482 1.64 -11.50 -25.46
N SER A 483 1.10 -11.20 -26.65
CA SER A 483 1.30 -12.02 -27.85
C SER A 483 2.77 -12.12 -28.29
N GLU A 484 3.60 -11.16 -27.85
CA GLU A 484 5.05 -11.12 -28.13
C GLU A 484 5.89 -11.95 -27.15
N LEU A 485 5.27 -12.56 -26.13
CA LEU A 485 5.97 -13.31 -25.08
C LEU A 485 6.13 -14.80 -25.39
N ASP A 486 7.08 -15.43 -24.68
CA ASP A 486 7.24 -16.90 -24.71
C ASP A 486 5.97 -17.62 -24.23
N GLY A 487 5.65 -18.75 -24.85
CA GLY A 487 4.37 -19.42 -24.75
C GLY A 487 3.89 -19.75 -23.33
N SER A 488 4.77 -20.12 -22.39
CA SER A 488 4.39 -20.45 -21.01
C SER A 488 3.94 -19.21 -20.23
N ILE A 489 4.63 -18.09 -20.41
CA ILE A 489 4.34 -16.81 -19.77
C ILE A 489 3.05 -16.23 -20.35
N ALA A 490 2.92 -16.28 -21.67
CA ALA A 490 1.70 -15.83 -22.36
C ALA A 490 0.45 -16.58 -21.88
N ILE A 491 0.53 -17.91 -21.72
CA ILE A 491 -0.58 -18.74 -21.22
C ILE A 491 -0.98 -18.33 -19.79
N GLN A 492 -0.02 -18.06 -18.92
CA GLN A 492 -0.30 -17.62 -17.56
C GLN A 492 -1.07 -16.30 -17.54
N HIS A 493 -0.60 -15.30 -18.27
CA HIS A 493 -1.26 -13.98 -18.33
C HIS A 493 -2.64 -14.06 -18.99
N LYS A 494 -2.83 -14.88 -20.02
CA LYS A 494 -4.17 -15.10 -20.61
C LYS A 494 -5.16 -15.69 -19.60
N ARG A 495 -4.76 -16.68 -18.80
CA ARG A 495 -5.61 -17.25 -17.74
C ARG A 495 -5.98 -16.22 -16.68
N GLU A 496 -5.06 -15.33 -16.35
CA GLU A 496 -5.35 -14.22 -15.42
C GLU A 496 -6.36 -13.26 -16.00
N LEU A 497 -6.23 -12.89 -17.27
CA LEU A 497 -7.21 -12.04 -17.96
C LEU A 497 -8.59 -12.71 -18.09
N GLU A 498 -8.66 -14.03 -18.27
CA GLU A 498 -9.92 -14.78 -18.23
C GLU A 498 -10.58 -14.73 -16.86
N TRP A 499 -9.77 -14.78 -15.80
CA TRP A 499 -10.26 -14.76 -14.42
C TRP A 499 -10.78 -13.38 -13.99
N PHE A 500 -10.05 -12.31 -14.34
CA PHE A 500 -10.37 -10.94 -13.90
C PHE A 500 -11.29 -10.20 -14.87
N GLY A 501 -11.35 -10.60 -16.13
CA GLY A 501 -11.97 -9.86 -17.20
C GLY A 501 -13.09 -10.58 -17.92
N ASP A 502 -13.14 -10.41 -19.24
CA ASP A 502 -14.16 -10.95 -20.12
C ASP A 502 -13.58 -12.10 -20.97
N LYS A 503 -13.92 -13.32 -20.62
CA LYS A 503 -13.45 -14.53 -21.30
C LYS A 503 -13.69 -14.49 -22.82
N LEU A 504 -14.82 -13.88 -23.25
CA LEU A 504 -15.11 -13.74 -24.68
C LEU A 504 -14.01 -12.97 -25.40
N ILE A 505 -13.42 -11.94 -24.77
CA ILE A 505 -12.35 -11.14 -25.38
C ILE A 505 -11.09 -11.96 -25.54
N VAL A 506 -10.71 -12.73 -24.53
CA VAL A 506 -9.50 -13.60 -24.59
C VAL A 506 -9.65 -14.63 -25.71
N GLU A 507 -10.78 -15.35 -25.77
CA GLU A 507 -11.08 -16.35 -26.80
C GLU A 507 -11.13 -15.73 -28.20
N SER A 508 -11.78 -14.55 -28.33
CA SER A 508 -11.95 -13.91 -29.63
C SER A 508 -10.66 -13.24 -30.16
N PHE A 509 -9.76 -12.83 -29.27
CA PHE A 509 -8.48 -12.26 -29.68
C PHE A 509 -7.61 -13.26 -30.44
N GLU A 510 -7.60 -14.51 -30.02
CA GLU A 510 -6.85 -15.58 -30.70
C GLU A 510 -7.39 -15.88 -32.10
N GLU A 511 -8.71 -15.81 -32.28
CA GLU A 511 -9.34 -16.13 -33.55
C GLU A 511 -9.45 -14.91 -34.49
N LEU A 512 -9.82 -13.74 -33.98
CA LEU A 512 -10.12 -12.55 -34.81
C LEU A 512 -8.94 -11.59 -34.90
N GLY A 513 -8.08 -11.54 -33.88
CA GLY A 513 -7.00 -10.56 -33.76
C GLY A 513 -7.48 -9.20 -33.27
N LYS A 514 -6.52 -8.34 -32.92
CA LYS A 514 -6.75 -6.98 -32.39
C LYS A 514 -7.58 -6.11 -33.34
N ASP A 515 -7.09 -5.94 -34.58
CA ASP A 515 -7.70 -5.01 -35.53
C ASP A 515 -9.18 -5.30 -35.79
N LYS A 516 -9.54 -6.60 -35.84
CA LYS A 516 -10.94 -6.98 -36.07
C LYS A 516 -11.82 -6.71 -34.85
N ILE A 517 -11.34 -6.91 -33.62
CA ILE A 517 -12.08 -6.60 -32.41
C ILE A 517 -12.29 -5.08 -32.27
N GLU A 518 -11.29 -4.27 -32.62
CA GLU A 518 -11.38 -2.82 -32.66
C GLU A 518 -12.42 -2.35 -33.70
N GLU A 519 -12.39 -2.90 -34.93
CA GLU A 519 -13.38 -2.62 -35.98
C GLU A 519 -14.81 -2.94 -35.51
N LEU A 520 -14.98 -3.96 -34.68
CA LEU A 520 -16.26 -4.35 -34.10
C LEU A 520 -16.66 -3.50 -32.88
N ASP A 521 -15.88 -2.47 -32.55
CA ASP A 521 -16.12 -1.52 -31.46
C ASP A 521 -16.24 -2.21 -30.09
N TYR A 522 -15.50 -3.30 -29.88
CA TYR A 522 -15.50 -4.12 -28.64
C TYR A 522 -16.90 -4.64 -28.24
N SER A 523 -17.85 -4.68 -29.18
CA SER A 523 -19.23 -5.10 -28.96
C SER A 523 -19.33 -6.62 -28.85
N PRO A 524 -19.77 -7.20 -27.70
CA PRO A 524 -19.84 -8.64 -27.52
C PRO A 524 -20.78 -9.33 -28.51
N ARG A 525 -21.84 -8.66 -28.92
CA ARG A 525 -22.75 -9.17 -29.93
C ARG A 525 -22.06 -9.31 -31.28
N ARG A 526 -21.41 -8.22 -31.76
CA ARG A 526 -20.70 -8.19 -33.06
C ARG A 526 -19.52 -9.16 -33.05
N ILE A 527 -18.79 -9.28 -31.93
CA ILE A 527 -17.68 -10.22 -31.77
C ILE A 527 -18.17 -11.66 -31.89
N LYS A 528 -19.24 -12.04 -31.16
CA LYS A 528 -19.84 -13.36 -31.28
C LYS A 528 -20.32 -13.66 -32.69
N GLU A 529 -20.96 -12.68 -33.35
CA GLU A 529 -21.38 -12.80 -34.74
C GLU A 529 -20.19 -13.04 -35.67
N ALA A 530 -19.10 -12.29 -35.50
CA ALA A 530 -17.89 -12.44 -36.32
C ALA A 530 -17.19 -13.80 -36.09
N LEU A 531 -17.12 -14.29 -34.84
CA LEU A 531 -16.58 -15.62 -34.52
C LEU A 531 -17.38 -16.73 -35.21
N VAL A 532 -18.72 -16.69 -35.10
CA VAL A 532 -19.57 -17.66 -35.75
C VAL A 532 -19.39 -17.64 -37.28
N LEU A 533 -19.33 -16.46 -37.87
CA LEU A 533 -19.12 -16.33 -39.31
C LEU A 533 -17.74 -16.85 -39.74
N LYS A 534 -16.71 -16.59 -38.99
CA LYS A 534 -15.36 -17.12 -39.29
C LYS A 534 -15.32 -18.64 -39.17
N ARG A 535 -15.83 -19.21 -38.06
CA ARG A 535 -15.91 -20.65 -37.86
C ARG A 535 -16.79 -21.33 -38.90
N GLN A 536 -17.95 -20.71 -39.25
CA GLN A 536 -18.79 -21.18 -40.32
C GLN A 536 -18.01 -21.23 -41.64
N LYS A 537 -17.26 -20.18 -41.99
CA LYS A 537 -16.46 -20.14 -43.20
C LYS A 537 -15.38 -21.23 -43.20
N GLU A 538 -14.64 -21.35 -42.14
CA GLU A 538 -13.59 -22.35 -41.99
C GLU A 538 -14.12 -23.78 -42.08
N HIS A 539 -15.18 -24.09 -41.35
CA HIS A 539 -15.79 -25.43 -41.38
C HIS A 539 -16.53 -25.71 -42.67
N SER A 540 -17.20 -24.71 -43.24
CA SER A 540 -17.94 -24.89 -44.50
C SER A 540 -17.05 -24.98 -45.73
N THR A 541 -15.81 -24.50 -45.65
CA THR A 541 -14.78 -24.64 -46.72
C THR A 541 -13.72 -25.68 -46.40
N GLY A 542 -13.84 -26.39 -45.26
CA GLY A 542 -13.00 -27.50 -44.90
C GLY A 542 -13.11 -28.67 -45.89
N THR A 543 -12.06 -29.48 -46.06
CA THR A 543 -11.98 -30.56 -47.03
C THR A 543 -13.20 -31.49 -46.98
N GLU A 544 -13.64 -31.90 -45.77
CA GLU A 544 -14.79 -32.80 -45.59
C GLU A 544 -16.10 -32.19 -46.07
N ALA A 545 -16.31 -30.89 -45.80
CA ALA A 545 -17.50 -30.16 -46.27
C ALA A 545 -17.52 -30.00 -47.77
N LEU A 546 -16.37 -29.63 -48.37
CA LEU A 546 -16.22 -29.48 -49.81
C LEU A 546 -16.42 -30.82 -50.52
N GLU A 547 -15.85 -31.95 -50.00
CA GLU A 547 -16.08 -33.28 -50.55
C GLU A 547 -17.57 -33.66 -50.54
N LEU A 548 -18.29 -33.46 -49.45
CA LEU A 548 -19.71 -33.77 -49.37
C LEU A 548 -20.54 -32.87 -50.32
N ILE A 549 -20.21 -31.58 -50.43
CA ILE A 549 -20.88 -30.64 -51.31
C ILE A 549 -20.60 -31.00 -52.76
N TYR A 550 -19.35 -31.28 -53.17
CA TYR A 550 -18.99 -31.59 -54.55
C TYR A 550 -19.40 -33.01 -54.98
N ASN A 551 -19.56 -33.95 -54.04
CA ASN A 551 -20.21 -35.21 -54.31
C ASN A 551 -21.71 -35.09 -54.55
N LYS A 552 -22.36 -34.11 -53.95
CA LYS A 552 -23.81 -33.90 -54.07
C LYS A 552 -24.19 -33.00 -55.25
N PHE A 553 -23.35 -31.99 -55.52
CA PHE A 553 -23.56 -31.02 -56.60
C PHE A 553 -22.48 -31.14 -57.65
N ARG A 554 -22.87 -31.28 -58.93
CA ARG A 554 -21.95 -31.43 -60.06
C ARG A 554 -21.97 -30.19 -60.97
N SER A 555 -20.82 -29.90 -61.57
CA SER A 555 -20.70 -28.84 -62.58
C SER A 555 -21.52 -29.14 -63.82
N ASN A 556 -21.98 -28.06 -64.49
CA ASN A 556 -22.83 -28.10 -65.66
C ASN A 556 -24.23 -28.72 -65.43
N VAL A 557 -24.68 -28.78 -64.18
CA VAL A 557 -26.01 -29.28 -63.82
C VAL A 557 -26.82 -28.16 -63.18
N TRP A 558 -28.11 -28.08 -63.54
CA TRP A 558 -29.06 -27.18 -62.89
C TRP A 558 -29.73 -27.82 -61.72
N TYR A 559 -29.83 -27.11 -60.60
CA TYR A 559 -30.50 -27.54 -59.36
C TYR A 559 -31.54 -26.49 -58.94
N GLY A 560 -32.72 -26.94 -58.52
CA GLY A 560 -33.76 -26.09 -57.99
C GLY A 560 -33.41 -25.51 -56.60
N ALA A 561 -33.88 -24.32 -56.32
CA ALA A 561 -33.57 -23.60 -55.07
C ALA A 561 -33.93 -24.39 -53.81
N SER A 562 -35.07 -25.08 -53.81
CA SER A 562 -35.50 -25.92 -52.68
C SER A 562 -34.60 -27.11 -52.46
N PHE A 563 -34.15 -27.75 -53.54
CA PHE A 563 -33.19 -28.88 -53.47
C PHE A 563 -31.83 -28.42 -52.93
N ILE A 564 -31.27 -27.32 -53.43
CA ILE A 564 -30.04 -26.75 -52.96
C ILE A 564 -30.07 -26.46 -51.47
N LYS A 565 -31.11 -25.74 -51.04
CA LYS A 565 -31.31 -25.40 -49.62
C LYS A 565 -31.36 -26.65 -48.72
N ASN A 566 -32.14 -27.66 -49.08
CA ASN A 566 -32.30 -28.86 -48.26
C ASN A 566 -30.99 -29.67 -48.18
N GLN A 567 -30.28 -29.82 -49.29
CA GLN A 567 -29.05 -30.59 -49.31
C GLN A 567 -27.89 -29.89 -48.55
N LEU A 568 -27.80 -28.58 -48.65
CA LEU A 568 -26.81 -27.83 -47.87
C LEU A 568 -27.13 -27.86 -46.38
N ASN A 569 -28.44 -27.78 -45.99
CA ASN A 569 -28.82 -27.94 -44.60
C ASN A 569 -28.44 -29.32 -44.04
N GLU A 570 -28.75 -30.40 -44.77
CA GLU A 570 -28.36 -31.78 -44.38
C GLU A 570 -26.85 -31.92 -44.19
N ILE A 571 -26.01 -31.36 -45.07
CA ILE A 571 -24.57 -31.42 -44.99
C ILE A 571 -24.10 -30.60 -43.77
N PHE A 572 -24.60 -29.38 -43.55
CA PHE A 572 -24.19 -28.54 -42.47
C PHE A 572 -24.62 -29.09 -41.11
N GLU A 573 -25.81 -29.67 -41.00
CA GLU A 573 -26.27 -30.39 -39.78
C GLU A 573 -25.39 -31.63 -39.48
N LYS A 574 -25.11 -32.43 -40.51
CA LYS A 574 -24.25 -33.61 -40.38
C LYS A 574 -22.84 -33.28 -39.84
N LEU A 575 -22.28 -32.15 -40.28
CA LEU A 575 -20.95 -31.69 -39.88
C LEU A 575 -20.96 -30.73 -38.68
N ASN A 576 -22.11 -30.48 -38.06
CA ASN A 576 -22.30 -29.52 -36.97
C ASN A 576 -21.70 -28.13 -37.32
N ILE A 577 -21.84 -27.67 -38.56
CA ILE A 577 -21.31 -26.37 -39.00
C ILE A 577 -22.16 -25.26 -38.39
N PRO A 578 -21.60 -24.40 -37.53
CA PRO A 578 -22.36 -23.30 -36.91
C PRO A 578 -22.78 -22.28 -37.95
N HIS A 579 -24.01 -21.80 -37.90
CA HIS A 579 -24.51 -20.74 -38.81
C HIS A 579 -25.48 -19.79 -38.08
N GLN A 580 -25.38 -18.49 -38.38
CA GLN A 580 -26.25 -17.46 -37.83
C GLN A 580 -27.43 -17.13 -38.71
N LYS A 581 -27.27 -17.27 -40.02
CA LYS A 581 -28.32 -17.01 -40.99
C LYS A 581 -28.85 -18.31 -41.54
N ALA A 582 -30.14 -18.35 -41.81
CA ALA A 582 -30.74 -19.50 -42.44
C ALA A 582 -30.01 -19.81 -43.77
N ILE A 583 -29.62 -21.06 -43.95
CA ILE A 583 -29.05 -21.56 -45.21
C ILE A 583 -30.10 -21.39 -46.30
N THR A 584 -29.71 -20.79 -47.40
CA THR A 584 -30.56 -20.52 -48.54
C THR A 584 -29.97 -21.14 -49.79
N SER A 585 -30.72 -21.15 -50.92
CA SER A 585 -30.16 -21.60 -52.19
C SER A 585 -29.00 -20.71 -52.67
N HIS A 586 -28.92 -19.46 -52.20
CA HIS A 586 -27.79 -18.55 -52.48
C HIS A 586 -26.48 -19.04 -51.88
N THR A 587 -26.50 -19.80 -50.81
CA THR A 587 -25.29 -20.34 -50.15
C THR A 587 -24.49 -21.23 -51.11
N ILE A 588 -25.08 -21.79 -52.15
CA ILE A 588 -24.33 -22.58 -53.17
C ILE A 588 -23.31 -21.73 -53.95
N LEU A 589 -23.55 -20.41 -54.03
CA LEU A 589 -22.61 -19.49 -54.69
C LEU A 589 -21.28 -19.33 -53.93
N ASP A 590 -21.24 -19.73 -52.70
CA ASP A 590 -19.98 -19.76 -51.91
C ASP A 590 -19.06 -20.87 -52.42
N TYR A 591 -19.60 -21.92 -53.03
CA TYR A 591 -18.89 -23.14 -53.48
C TYR A 591 -18.74 -23.28 -55.00
N PHE A 592 -19.70 -22.70 -55.77
CA PHE A 592 -19.71 -22.79 -57.23
C PHE A 592 -19.83 -21.43 -57.91
N ASN A 593 -19.19 -21.27 -59.03
CA ASN A 593 -19.56 -20.29 -60.04
C ASN A 593 -20.87 -20.77 -60.67
N ALA A 594 -21.93 -19.99 -60.59
CA ALA A 594 -23.25 -20.42 -61.03
C ALA A 594 -24.07 -19.27 -61.61
N VAL A 595 -25.02 -19.60 -62.48
CA VAL A 595 -25.98 -18.64 -63.08
C VAL A 595 -27.37 -18.92 -62.55
N ASP A 596 -28.04 -17.86 -62.08
CA ASP A 596 -29.48 -17.90 -61.68
C ASP A 596 -30.31 -18.20 -62.90
N GLN A 597 -31.05 -19.26 -62.89
CA GLN A 597 -31.86 -19.71 -64.00
C GLN A 597 -33.20 -20.31 -63.53
N ARG A 598 -34.29 -19.96 -64.21
CA ARG A 598 -35.58 -20.58 -63.99
C ARG A 598 -35.80 -21.74 -64.96
N LYS A 599 -36.25 -22.88 -64.45
CA LYS A 599 -36.77 -24.02 -65.27
C LYS A 599 -38.15 -24.45 -64.76
N LYS A 600 -39.12 -24.59 -65.67
CA LYS A 600 -40.51 -25.04 -65.32
C LYS A 600 -41.11 -24.31 -64.09
N SER A 601 -41.01 -22.99 -64.09
CA SER A 601 -41.51 -22.12 -62.99
C SER A 601 -40.69 -22.15 -61.69
N GLU A 602 -39.76 -23.05 -61.50
CA GLU A 602 -38.91 -23.13 -60.35
C GLU A 602 -37.64 -22.28 -60.53
N ARG A 603 -37.27 -21.50 -59.51
CA ARG A 603 -35.98 -20.78 -59.44
C ARG A 603 -34.91 -21.71 -59.01
N GLY A 604 -33.70 -21.58 -59.59
CA GLY A 604 -32.54 -22.37 -59.25
C GLY A 604 -31.26 -21.85 -59.83
N TYR A 605 -30.23 -22.65 -59.74
CA TYR A 605 -28.88 -22.31 -60.22
C TYR A 605 -28.34 -23.39 -61.19
N LEU A 606 -27.79 -22.93 -62.32
CA LEU A 606 -26.92 -23.74 -63.15
C LEU A 606 -25.51 -23.59 -62.62
N LEU A 607 -24.94 -24.67 -62.04
CA LEU A 607 -23.59 -24.68 -61.51
C LEU A 607 -22.59 -24.85 -62.65
N ILE A 608 -21.58 -23.97 -62.73
CA ILE A 608 -20.62 -23.94 -63.84
C ILE A 608 -19.33 -24.67 -63.41
N SER A 609 -18.68 -24.22 -62.37
CA SER A 609 -17.42 -24.77 -61.89
C SER A 609 -17.30 -24.62 -60.38
N PRO A 610 -16.61 -25.53 -59.70
CA PRO A 610 -16.29 -25.36 -58.28
C PRO A 610 -15.38 -24.15 -58.09
N LYS A 611 -15.42 -23.54 -56.90
CA LYS A 611 -14.55 -22.42 -56.49
C LYS A 611 -13.32 -22.85 -55.75
N PHE A 612 -13.30 -24.08 -55.22
CA PHE A 612 -12.19 -24.66 -54.49
C PHE A 612 -11.75 -25.99 -55.12
N ASP A 613 -10.45 -26.20 -55.18
CA ASP A 613 -9.90 -27.52 -55.55
C ASP A 613 -9.88 -28.41 -54.31
N VAL A 614 -10.56 -29.55 -54.39
CA VAL A 614 -10.45 -30.62 -53.42
C VAL A 614 -9.44 -31.59 -54.05
N GLY A 615 -8.18 -31.53 -53.61
CA GLY A 615 -7.07 -32.30 -54.14
C GLY A 615 -7.28 -33.81 -54.10
#